data_da445d9c3012236d809398ff80d6fc0c
#
_entry.id   da445d9c3012236d809398ff80d6fc0c
#
_cell.length_a   1.000
_cell.length_b   1.000
_cell.length_c   1.000
_cell.angle_alpha   90.00
_cell.angle_beta   90.00
_cell.angle_gamma   90.00
#
_symmetry.space_group_name_H-M   'P 1'
#
loop_
_entity.id
_entity.type
_entity.pdbx_description
1 polymer ?
#
loop_
_entity_poly.entity_id
_entity_poly.type
_entity_poly.pdbx_seq_one_letter_code
_entity_poly.pdbx_strand_id
1 'polypeptide(L)'
;YDIERAGIHSYRYRTKNPMHLLEKIIRKRKENYAKFEHINKSNYHKYITDLIGIRVFFLYREDWIHFHKFITSMFENDPNNYVEDRLRDFDEDPEHCYIAERPKVYKRSGDTRIYDSTQIEVRTGGYYRSLHYIIKYHGYYLEIQGRTLFEEGWSEIDHDIVYPYYKDDEMLTEFSGLLNRLSGMA
;
A
#
# COMPACT_ATOMS: atom_id res chain seq x y z
N TYR A 1 19.87 1.56 12.56
CA TYR A 1 19.63 0.88 11.26
C TYR A 1 19.88 1.90 10.17
N ASP A 2 20.70 1.52 9.22
CA ASP A 2 21.13 2.38 8.13
C ASP A 2 20.07 2.30 7.02
N ILE A 3 19.42 3.42 6.71
CA ILE A 3 18.38 3.52 5.68
C ILE A 3 18.93 3.10 4.30
N GLU A 4 20.19 3.37 4.02
CA GLU A 4 20.86 2.95 2.79
C GLU A 4 20.93 1.43 2.65
N ARG A 5 21.14 0.70 3.77
CA ARG A 5 21.13 -0.78 3.75
C ARG A 5 19.75 -1.39 3.49
N ALA A 6 18.70 -0.61 3.70
CA ALA A 6 17.33 -1.01 3.38
C ALA A 6 16.96 -0.81 1.90
N GLY A 7 17.88 -0.31 1.06
CA GLY A 7 17.62 0.00 -0.35
C GLY A 7 16.72 1.22 -0.54
N ILE A 8 16.57 2.06 0.49
CA ILE A 8 15.70 3.23 0.46
C ILE A 8 16.46 4.42 -0.13
N HIS A 9 15.99 4.90 -1.28
CA HIS A 9 16.50 6.14 -1.88
C HIS A 9 15.90 7.38 -1.22
N SER A 10 14.56 7.40 -1.04
CA SER A 10 13.86 8.53 -0.44
C SER A 10 12.49 8.08 0.07
N TYR A 11 11.82 8.95 0.81
CA TYR A 11 10.47 8.67 1.30
C TYR A 11 9.63 9.95 1.37
N ARG A 12 8.30 9.78 1.35
CA ARG A 12 7.30 10.81 1.63
C ARG A 12 6.29 10.27 2.64
N TYR A 13 5.72 11.15 3.43
CA TYR A 13 4.60 10.82 4.31
C TYR A 13 3.41 11.72 4.02
N ARG A 14 2.22 11.20 4.30
CA ARG A 14 0.97 11.95 4.15
C ARG A 14 -0.04 11.52 5.18
N THR A 15 -0.92 12.44 5.54
CA THR A 15 -2.19 12.13 6.19
C THR A 15 -3.30 12.10 5.14
N LYS A 16 -4.30 11.24 5.33
CA LYS A 16 -5.42 11.13 4.41
C LYS A 16 -6.27 12.38 4.42
N ASN A 17 -6.58 12.90 3.25
CA ASN A 17 -7.50 14.03 3.11
C ASN A 17 -8.88 13.67 3.68
N PRO A 18 -9.52 14.53 4.49
CA PRO A 18 -10.83 14.25 5.09
C PRO A 18 -11.95 13.92 4.09
N MET A 19 -11.97 14.56 2.91
CA MET A 19 -12.94 14.25 1.87
C MET A 19 -12.74 12.86 1.30
N HIS A 20 -11.50 12.48 0.98
CA HIS A 20 -11.18 11.13 0.51
C HIS A 20 -11.41 10.07 1.59
N LEU A 21 -11.32 10.43 2.88
CA LEU A 21 -11.70 9.53 3.97
C LEU A 21 -13.21 9.26 3.95
N LEU A 22 -14.03 10.30 3.81
CA LEU A 22 -15.49 10.14 3.73
C LEU A 22 -15.90 9.31 2.51
N GLU A 23 -15.33 9.57 1.34
CA GLU A 23 -15.56 8.78 0.12
C GLU A 23 -15.19 7.30 0.33
N LYS A 24 -14.07 7.04 0.99
CA LYS A 24 -13.62 5.67 1.30
C LYS A 24 -14.60 4.98 2.25
N ILE A 25 -15.10 5.66 3.28
CA ILE A 25 -16.09 5.09 4.22
C ILE A 25 -17.38 4.77 3.48
N ILE A 26 -17.87 5.69 2.64
CA ILE A 26 -19.09 5.47 1.85
C ILE A 26 -18.94 4.28 0.92
N ARG A 27 -17.79 4.17 0.22
CA ARG A 27 -17.49 3.04 -0.65
C ARG A 27 -17.46 1.72 0.12
N LYS A 28 -16.73 1.65 1.24
CA LYS A 28 -16.66 0.45 2.09
C LYS A 28 -18.03 0.02 2.60
N ARG A 29 -18.88 0.93 2.99
CA ARG A 29 -20.29 0.63 3.37
C ARG A 29 -21.10 0.07 2.20
N LYS A 30 -20.88 0.56 0.97
CA LYS A 30 -21.54 0.02 -0.23
C LYS A 30 -21.04 -1.39 -0.56
N GLU A 31 -19.76 -1.66 -0.38
CA GLU A 31 -19.13 -2.95 -0.65
C GLU A 31 -19.52 -4.04 0.38
N ASN A 32 -19.56 -3.68 1.66
CA ASN A 32 -19.93 -4.59 2.75
C ASN A 32 -20.56 -3.82 3.91
N TYR A 33 -21.88 -3.63 3.84
CA TYR A 33 -22.62 -2.85 4.83
C TYR A 33 -22.50 -3.45 6.24
N ALA A 34 -22.70 -4.75 6.40
CA ALA A 34 -22.68 -5.42 7.70
C ALA A 34 -21.35 -5.22 8.46
N LYS A 35 -20.22 -5.19 7.72
CA LYS A 35 -18.89 -4.98 8.31
C LYS A 35 -18.63 -3.52 8.69
N PHE A 36 -19.20 -2.57 7.95
CA PHE A 36 -18.81 -1.17 8.03
C PHE A 36 -19.93 -0.21 8.48
N GLU A 37 -21.12 -0.74 8.82
CA GLU A 37 -22.26 0.07 9.27
C GLU A 37 -21.99 0.86 10.55
N HIS A 38 -21.20 0.27 11.47
CA HIS A 38 -20.89 0.87 12.78
C HIS A 38 -19.77 1.91 12.76
N ILE A 39 -19.16 2.18 11.60
CA ILE A 39 -18.12 3.22 11.51
C ILE A 39 -18.72 4.59 11.83
N ASN A 40 -18.08 5.28 12.76
CA ASN A 40 -18.45 6.61 13.19
C ASN A 40 -17.21 7.46 13.52
N LYS A 41 -17.42 8.71 13.96
CA LYS A 41 -16.34 9.67 14.26
C LYS A 41 -15.39 9.24 15.37
N SER A 42 -15.78 8.33 16.24
CA SER A 42 -14.95 7.88 17.36
C SER A 42 -14.17 6.58 17.07
N ASN A 43 -14.55 5.83 16.02
CA ASN A 43 -13.95 4.53 15.76
C ASN A 43 -13.42 4.33 14.34
N TYR A 44 -13.53 5.32 13.43
CA TYR A 44 -13.11 5.17 12.02
C TYR A 44 -11.65 4.76 11.87
N HIS A 45 -10.77 5.19 12.80
CA HIS A 45 -9.34 4.84 12.81
C HIS A 45 -9.10 3.34 12.99
N LYS A 46 -10.05 2.62 13.58
CA LYS A 46 -10.00 1.16 13.74
C LYS A 46 -10.26 0.41 12.43
N TYR A 47 -10.98 1.02 11.49
CA TYR A 47 -11.40 0.40 10.23
C TYR A 47 -10.61 0.88 9.01
N ILE A 48 -10.07 2.09 9.09
CA ILE A 48 -9.35 2.72 7.97
C ILE A 48 -7.86 2.71 8.28
N THR A 49 -7.13 1.89 7.57
CA THR A 49 -5.71 1.57 7.84
C THR A 49 -4.72 2.45 7.11
N ASP A 50 -5.19 3.36 6.25
CA ASP A 50 -4.37 4.26 5.43
C ASP A 50 -4.58 5.75 5.79
N LEU A 51 -4.91 6.03 7.06
CA LEU A 51 -5.01 7.40 7.57
C LEU A 51 -3.67 8.12 7.55
N ILE A 52 -2.63 7.38 7.89
CA ILE A 52 -1.23 7.78 7.81
C ILE A 52 -0.58 6.91 6.74
N GLY A 53 0.04 7.51 5.77
CA GLY A 53 0.74 6.84 4.68
C GLY A 53 2.19 7.24 4.61
N ILE A 54 3.07 6.26 4.40
CA ILE A 54 4.48 6.46 4.07
C ILE A 54 4.72 5.83 2.72
N ARG A 55 5.22 6.62 1.76
CA ARG A 55 5.72 6.09 0.48
C ARG A 55 7.24 6.04 0.55
N VAL A 56 7.78 4.88 0.27
CA VAL A 56 9.23 4.60 0.22
C VAL A 56 9.61 4.34 -1.23
N PHE A 57 10.66 4.99 -1.68
CA PHE A 57 11.10 4.91 -3.06
C PHE A 57 12.45 4.21 -3.15
N PHE A 58 12.53 3.27 -4.08
CA PHE A 58 13.74 2.54 -4.46
C PHE A 58 14.29 3.11 -5.77
N LEU A 59 15.59 2.95 -6.01
CA LEU A 59 16.16 3.17 -7.34
C LEU A 59 15.92 1.96 -8.23
N TYR A 60 16.21 0.77 -7.71
CA TYR A 60 16.15 -0.48 -8.45
C TYR A 60 15.01 -1.37 -7.94
N ARG A 61 14.47 -2.14 -8.84
CA ARG A 61 13.37 -3.08 -8.53
C ARG A 61 13.77 -4.14 -7.51
N GLU A 62 15.03 -4.54 -7.50
CA GLU A 62 15.58 -5.57 -6.61
C GLU A 62 15.69 -5.10 -5.16
N ASP A 63 15.71 -3.80 -4.92
CA ASP A 63 15.83 -3.20 -3.57
C ASP A 63 14.65 -3.54 -2.66
N TRP A 64 13.53 -3.97 -3.23
CA TRP A 64 12.37 -4.40 -2.43
C TRP A 64 12.72 -5.49 -1.42
N ILE A 65 13.67 -6.39 -1.74
CA ILE A 65 14.05 -7.49 -0.84
C ILE A 65 14.80 -6.98 0.39
N HIS A 66 15.63 -5.95 0.21
CA HIS A 66 16.34 -5.29 1.30
C HIS A 66 15.35 -4.55 2.20
N PHE A 67 14.40 -3.86 1.58
CA PHE A 67 13.33 -3.18 2.30
C PHE A 67 12.42 -4.17 3.04
N HIS A 68 12.03 -5.28 2.41
CA HIS A 68 11.23 -6.32 3.07
C HIS A 68 11.95 -6.87 4.31
N LYS A 69 13.23 -7.21 4.20
CA LYS A 69 14.04 -7.65 5.33
C LYS A 69 14.14 -6.59 6.42
N PHE A 70 14.28 -5.33 6.04
CA PHE A 70 14.31 -4.22 6.99
C PHE A 70 12.99 -4.14 7.78
N ILE A 71 11.84 -4.09 7.12
CA ILE A 71 10.53 -4.02 7.78
C ILE A 71 10.31 -5.24 8.70
N THR A 72 10.56 -6.45 8.21
CA THR A 72 10.36 -7.67 9.00
C THR A 72 11.38 -7.86 10.13
N SER A 73 12.49 -7.14 10.12
CA SER A 73 13.42 -7.08 11.24
C SER A 73 13.02 -6.06 12.31
N MET A 74 12.25 -5.04 11.92
CA MET A 74 11.79 -3.97 12.81
C MET A 74 10.47 -4.28 13.49
N PHE A 75 9.60 -5.02 12.83
CA PHE A 75 8.24 -5.31 13.28
C PHE A 75 7.97 -6.80 13.22
N GLU A 76 7.48 -7.35 14.31
CA GLU A 76 6.97 -8.71 14.34
C GLU A 76 5.63 -8.82 13.60
N ASN A 77 5.34 -10.01 13.11
CA ASN A 77 4.02 -10.28 12.54
C ASN A 77 3.02 -10.52 13.65
N ASP A 78 1.87 -9.90 13.59
CA ASP A 78 0.76 -10.24 14.47
C ASP A 78 0.12 -11.57 14.02
N PRO A 79 0.26 -12.64 14.79
CA PRO A 79 -0.29 -13.95 14.42
C PRO A 79 -1.82 -13.96 14.35
N ASN A 80 -2.50 -13.03 15.03
CA ASN A 80 -3.94 -12.96 15.11
C ASN A 80 -4.59 -12.16 13.97
N ASN A 81 -3.84 -11.29 13.29
CA ASN A 81 -4.35 -10.35 12.30
C ASN A 81 -4.11 -10.74 10.84
N TYR A 82 -3.57 -11.93 10.60
CA TYR A 82 -3.48 -12.48 9.24
C TYR A 82 -4.84 -12.92 8.66
N VAL A 83 -5.89 -12.89 9.45
CA VAL A 83 -7.24 -13.29 9.03
C VAL A 83 -8.03 -12.03 8.66
N GLU A 84 -8.40 -11.92 7.40
CA GLU A 84 -9.04 -10.74 6.80
C GLU A 84 -10.37 -10.30 7.46
N ASP A 85 -11.01 -11.14 8.28
CA ASP A 85 -12.38 -10.92 8.78
C ASP A 85 -12.51 -10.60 10.27
N ARG A 86 -11.41 -10.50 11.01
CA ARG A 86 -11.53 -10.11 12.42
C ARG A 86 -11.64 -8.58 12.54
N LEU A 87 -12.66 -8.13 13.24
CA LEU A 87 -12.69 -6.81 13.85
C LEU A 87 -11.42 -6.70 14.68
N ARG A 88 -10.53 -5.80 14.28
CA ARG A 88 -9.23 -5.62 14.90
C ARG A 88 -9.45 -5.17 16.34
N ASP A 89 -8.97 -5.96 17.28
CA ASP A 89 -9.05 -5.58 18.68
C ASP A 89 -8.03 -4.49 18.96
N PHE A 90 -8.49 -3.37 19.49
CA PHE A 90 -7.65 -2.19 19.76
C PHE A 90 -7.28 -2.07 21.24
N ASP A 91 -7.79 -2.97 22.08
CA ASP A 91 -7.55 -2.92 23.53
C ASP A 91 -6.22 -3.60 23.92
N GLU A 92 -5.45 -4.08 22.94
CA GLU A 92 -4.09 -4.54 23.16
C GLU A 92 -3.14 -3.38 23.38
N ASP A 93 -2.08 -3.66 24.13
CA ASP A 93 -1.01 -2.72 24.51
C ASP A 93 -0.69 -1.72 23.36
N PRO A 94 -0.95 -0.42 23.54
CA PRO A 94 -0.70 0.59 22.53
C PRO A 94 0.79 0.76 22.19
N GLU A 95 1.70 0.31 23.06
CA GLU A 95 3.14 0.35 22.81
C GLU A 95 3.61 -0.80 21.91
N HIS A 96 2.80 -1.84 21.75
CA HIS A 96 3.15 -2.94 20.86
C HIS A 96 3.04 -2.53 19.38
N CYS A 97 4.16 -2.64 18.67
CA CYS A 97 4.28 -2.29 17.26
C CYS A 97 4.49 -3.54 16.41
N TYR A 98 3.62 -3.78 15.43
CA TYR A 98 3.67 -5.00 14.64
C TYR A 98 3.10 -4.85 13.22
N ILE A 99 3.43 -5.79 12.35
CA ILE A 99 2.82 -5.93 11.03
C ILE A 99 1.41 -6.49 11.22
N ALA A 100 0.40 -5.64 11.02
CA ALA A 100 -1.00 -5.94 11.34
C ALA A 100 -1.73 -6.76 10.28
N GLU A 101 -1.23 -6.81 9.05
CA GLU A 101 -1.77 -7.59 7.95
C GLU A 101 -0.62 -8.24 7.17
N ARG A 102 -0.89 -9.38 6.54
CA ARG A 102 0.07 -9.98 5.63
C ARG A 102 0.50 -8.97 4.59
N PRO A 103 1.81 -8.74 4.39
CA PRO A 103 2.29 -7.82 3.37
C PRO A 103 1.74 -8.19 1.99
N LYS A 104 1.41 -7.19 1.18
CA LYS A 104 0.83 -7.37 -0.15
C LYS A 104 1.76 -6.77 -1.20
N VAL A 105 1.96 -7.49 -2.30
CA VAL A 105 2.60 -6.95 -3.48
C VAL A 105 1.62 -6.91 -4.64
N TYR A 106 1.49 -5.76 -5.24
CA TYR A 106 0.76 -5.55 -6.48
C TYR A 106 1.75 -5.60 -7.63
N LYS A 107 1.47 -6.45 -8.62
CA LYS A 107 2.27 -6.54 -9.84
C LYS A 107 1.38 -6.53 -11.07
N ARG A 108 1.92 -6.01 -12.16
CA ARG A 108 1.25 -6.02 -13.44
C ARG A 108 1.20 -7.44 -14.01
N SER A 109 0.15 -7.76 -14.77
CA SER A 109 0.10 -8.98 -15.56
C SER A 109 1.26 -9.02 -16.56
N GLY A 110 1.99 -10.13 -16.59
CA GLY A 110 3.18 -10.31 -17.42
C GLY A 110 4.51 -9.92 -16.77
N ASP A 111 4.52 -9.32 -15.57
CA ASP A 111 5.74 -9.10 -14.82
C ASP A 111 6.33 -10.44 -14.37
N THR A 112 7.61 -10.67 -14.69
CA THR A 112 8.31 -11.93 -14.44
C THR A 112 8.91 -12.04 -13.04
N ARG A 113 8.89 -10.96 -12.24
CA ARG A 113 9.44 -10.96 -10.89
C ARG A 113 8.75 -12.00 -10.01
N ILE A 114 9.55 -12.79 -9.30
CA ILE A 114 9.09 -13.79 -8.34
C ILE A 114 9.17 -13.19 -6.93
N TYR A 115 8.09 -13.35 -6.19
CA TYR A 115 8.02 -13.00 -4.77
C TYR A 115 7.78 -14.27 -3.96
N ASP A 116 8.32 -14.33 -2.75
CA ASP A 116 8.06 -15.45 -1.85
C ASP A 116 6.60 -15.39 -1.36
N SER A 117 5.76 -16.21 -1.98
CA SER A 117 4.33 -16.27 -1.66
C SER A 117 4.02 -16.86 -0.29
N THR A 118 5.00 -17.36 0.44
CA THR A 118 4.82 -17.79 1.84
C THR A 118 4.79 -16.60 2.79
N GLN A 119 5.52 -15.53 2.47
CA GLN A 119 5.64 -14.33 3.29
C GLN A 119 4.80 -13.15 2.80
N ILE A 120 4.57 -13.06 1.49
CA ILE A 120 3.91 -11.94 0.85
C ILE A 120 2.73 -12.43 0.01
N GLU A 121 1.57 -11.78 0.15
CA GLU A 121 0.42 -11.99 -0.72
C GLU A 121 0.65 -11.32 -2.08
N VAL A 122 0.67 -12.09 -3.16
CA VAL A 122 0.88 -11.57 -4.51
C VAL A 122 -0.47 -11.30 -5.18
N ARG A 123 -0.72 -10.04 -5.55
CA ARG A 123 -1.88 -9.60 -6.31
C ARG A 123 -1.46 -9.19 -7.72
N THR A 124 -1.96 -9.89 -8.72
CA THR A 124 -1.65 -9.63 -10.12
C THR A 124 -2.85 -9.02 -10.83
N GLY A 125 -2.65 -7.90 -11.50
CA GLY A 125 -3.68 -7.24 -12.30
C GLY A 125 -3.42 -5.75 -12.48
N GLY A 126 -4.07 -5.14 -13.49
CA GLY A 126 -3.92 -3.72 -13.81
C GLY A 126 -2.49 -3.33 -14.16
N TYR A 127 -2.18 -2.05 -13.98
CA TYR A 127 -0.86 -1.46 -14.23
C TYR A 127 -0.11 -1.09 -12.94
N TYR A 128 -0.79 -1.11 -11.82
CA TYR A 128 -0.24 -0.68 -10.54
C TYR A 128 0.79 -1.66 -10.00
N ARG A 129 1.93 -1.11 -9.53
CA ARG A 129 2.98 -1.86 -8.84
C ARG A 129 3.31 -1.18 -7.53
N SER A 130 3.27 -1.93 -6.45
CA SER A 130 3.67 -1.45 -5.14
C SER A 130 3.73 -2.59 -4.13
N LEU A 131 4.58 -2.46 -3.14
CA LEU A 131 4.66 -3.31 -1.97
C LEU A 131 3.98 -2.61 -0.81
N HIS A 132 3.02 -3.26 -0.14
CA HIS A 132 2.20 -2.66 0.91
C HIS A 132 2.39 -3.39 2.24
N TYR A 133 2.59 -2.61 3.29
CA TYR A 133 2.56 -3.06 4.68
C TYR A 133 1.53 -2.24 5.45
N ILE A 134 0.79 -2.90 6.30
CA ILE A 134 -0.03 -2.23 7.32
C ILE A 134 0.64 -2.48 8.66
N ILE A 135 1.14 -1.41 9.27
CA ILE A 135 1.78 -1.46 10.58
C ILE A 135 0.83 -0.88 11.62
N LYS A 136 0.64 -1.57 12.74
CA LYS A 136 0.06 -0.97 13.94
C LYS A 136 1.21 -0.35 14.71
N TYR A 137 1.06 0.92 15.06
CA TYR A 137 2.08 1.69 15.75
C TYR A 137 1.41 2.64 16.74
N HIS A 138 1.68 2.48 18.03
CA HIS A 138 1.07 3.27 19.10
C HIS A 138 -0.45 3.45 18.98
N GLY A 139 -1.16 2.36 18.71
CA GLY A 139 -2.62 2.35 18.61
C GLY A 139 -3.20 2.86 17.28
N TYR A 140 -2.37 3.29 16.33
CA TYR A 140 -2.80 3.71 15.00
C TYR A 140 -2.31 2.75 13.92
N TYR A 141 -3.04 2.69 12.81
CA TYR A 141 -2.55 2.03 11.61
C TYR A 141 -1.85 3.03 10.71
N LEU A 142 -0.74 2.61 10.14
CA LEU A 142 -0.07 3.30 9.06
C LEU A 142 0.16 2.34 7.89
N GLU A 143 -0.02 2.85 6.68
CA GLU A 143 0.27 2.13 5.46
C GLU A 143 1.65 2.54 4.93
N ILE A 144 2.54 1.57 4.74
CA ILE A 144 3.82 1.79 4.07
C ILE A 144 3.73 1.22 2.66
N GLN A 145 3.98 2.04 1.65
CA GLN A 145 4.02 1.68 0.24
C GLN A 145 5.44 1.78 -0.28
N GLY A 146 5.99 0.66 -0.78
CA GLY A 146 7.31 0.62 -1.42
C GLY A 146 7.18 0.47 -2.93
N ARG A 147 7.87 1.30 -3.71
CA ARG A 147 7.93 1.25 -5.18
C ARG A 147 9.18 1.94 -5.69
N THR A 148 9.51 1.72 -6.96
CA THR A 148 10.61 2.49 -7.58
C THR A 148 10.20 3.94 -7.87
N LEU A 149 11.17 4.83 -8.02
CA LEU A 149 10.92 6.22 -8.45
C LEU A 149 10.23 6.27 -9.81
N PHE A 150 10.53 5.34 -10.72
CA PHE A 150 9.90 5.26 -12.03
C PHE A 150 8.44 4.83 -11.95
N GLU A 151 8.13 3.89 -11.07
CA GLU A 151 6.74 3.45 -10.80
C GLU A 151 5.92 4.57 -10.14
N GLU A 152 6.52 5.36 -9.24
CA GLU A 152 5.88 6.54 -8.67
C GLU A 152 5.63 7.61 -9.73
N GLY A 153 6.65 7.93 -10.54
CA GLY A 153 6.52 8.91 -11.62
C GLY A 153 5.42 8.56 -12.60
N TRP A 154 5.34 7.29 -13.02
CA TRP A 154 4.23 6.80 -13.83
C TRP A 154 2.88 6.97 -13.09
N SER A 155 2.80 6.58 -11.84
CA SER A 155 1.56 6.60 -11.06
C SER A 155 1.01 8.02 -10.89
N GLU A 156 1.88 9.01 -10.66
CA GLU A 156 1.47 10.42 -10.56
C GLU A 156 0.99 10.95 -11.93
N ILE A 157 1.70 10.64 -13.02
CA ILE A 157 1.30 11.03 -14.39
C ILE A 157 -0.05 10.39 -14.76
N ASP A 158 -0.22 9.09 -14.52
CA ASP A 158 -1.47 8.37 -14.81
C ASP A 158 -2.64 8.97 -14.04
N HIS A 159 -2.43 9.26 -12.76
CA HIS A 159 -3.45 9.84 -11.89
C HIS A 159 -3.83 11.28 -12.29
N ASP A 160 -2.87 12.09 -12.72
CA ASP A 160 -3.12 13.49 -13.05
C ASP A 160 -3.61 13.71 -14.49
N ILE A 161 -3.19 12.84 -15.42
CA ILE A 161 -3.48 13.02 -16.85
C ILE A 161 -4.59 12.06 -17.30
N VAL A 162 -4.52 10.78 -16.97
CA VAL A 162 -5.45 9.77 -17.52
C VAL A 162 -6.66 9.59 -16.61
N TYR A 163 -6.46 9.34 -15.33
CA TYR A 163 -7.53 9.10 -14.37
C TYR A 163 -7.88 10.37 -13.60
N PRO A 164 -9.19 10.71 -13.40
CA PRO A 164 -10.35 9.96 -13.90
C PRO A 164 -10.91 10.48 -15.23
N TYR A 165 -10.34 11.55 -15.79
CA TYR A 165 -10.99 12.37 -16.82
C TYR A 165 -10.78 11.86 -18.26
N TYR A 166 -9.63 11.27 -18.55
CA TYR A 166 -9.22 10.90 -19.91
C TYR A 166 -8.99 9.39 -20.09
N LYS A 167 -9.60 8.57 -19.23
CA LYS A 167 -9.48 7.09 -19.30
C LYS A 167 -10.02 6.47 -20.60
N ASP A 168 -10.89 7.18 -21.29
CA ASP A 168 -11.48 6.78 -22.57
C ASP A 168 -10.72 7.38 -23.79
N ASP A 169 -9.67 8.18 -23.55
CA ASP A 169 -8.77 8.66 -24.61
C ASP A 169 -7.74 7.57 -24.93
N GLU A 170 -7.86 7.00 -26.14
CA GLU A 170 -7.01 5.89 -26.59
C GLU A 170 -5.53 6.27 -26.61
N MET A 171 -5.19 7.47 -27.09
CA MET A 171 -3.80 7.93 -27.21
C MET A 171 -3.16 8.11 -25.82
N LEU A 172 -3.86 8.74 -24.87
CA LEU A 172 -3.36 8.95 -23.52
C LEU A 172 -3.27 7.64 -22.76
N THR A 173 -4.21 6.73 -22.94
CA THR A 173 -4.21 5.41 -22.33
C THR A 173 -3.06 4.55 -22.86
N GLU A 174 -2.79 4.60 -24.18
CA GLU A 174 -1.66 3.90 -24.81
C GLU A 174 -0.32 4.48 -24.32
N PHE A 175 -0.20 5.80 -24.26
CA PHE A 175 0.98 6.49 -23.74
C PHE A 175 1.27 6.12 -22.29
N SER A 176 0.25 6.16 -21.41
CA SER A 176 0.37 5.74 -20.01
C SER A 176 0.77 4.26 -19.91
N GLY A 177 0.19 3.39 -20.75
CA GLY A 177 0.54 1.98 -20.82
C GLY A 177 1.99 1.73 -21.26
N LEU A 178 2.54 2.55 -22.16
CA LEU A 178 3.95 2.50 -22.56
C LEU A 178 4.87 2.94 -21.41
N LEU A 179 4.59 4.09 -20.80
CA LEU A 179 5.33 4.57 -19.63
C LEU A 179 5.33 3.54 -18.49
N ASN A 180 4.19 2.88 -18.25
CA ASN A 180 4.10 1.82 -17.26
C ASN A 180 5.02 0.63 -17.58
N ARG A 181 5.11 0.25 -18.85
CA ARG A 181 6.05 -0.82 -19.26
C ARG A 181 7.49 -0.44 -19.01
N LEU A 182 7.87 0.80 -19.38
CA LEU A 182 9.23 1.32 -19.17
C LEU A 182 9.55 1.43 -17.66
N SER A 183 8.64 1.93 -16.85
CA SER A 183 8.84 2.04 -15.40
C SER A 183 9.06 0.69 -14.72
N GLY A 184 8.49 -0.38 -15.26
CA GLY A 184 8.67 -1.72 -14.76
C GLY A 184 9.95 -2.42 -15.22
N MET A 185 10.79 -1.78 -16.04
CA MET A 185 12.09 -2.32 -16.52
C MET A 185 13.28 -1.83 -15.69
N ALA A 186 13.11 -0.80 -14.88
CA ALA A 186 14.15 -0.15 -14.07
C ALA A 186 14.49 -0.86 -12.76
#